data_3cc7026061ab813c17d2e30ed5c26583
#
_entry.id   3cc7026061ab813c17d2e30ed5c26583
#
_cell.length_a   1.000
_cell.length_b   1.000
_cell.length_c   1.000
_cell.angle_alpha   90.00
_cell.angle_beta   90.00
_cell.angle_gamma   90.00
#
_symmetry.space_group_name_H-M   'P 1'
#
loop_
_entity.id
_entity.type
_entity.pdbx_description
1 polymer ?
#
loop_
_entity_poly.entity_id
_entity_poly.type
_entity_poly.pdbx_seq_one_letter_code
_entity_poly.pdbx_strand_id
1 'polypeptide(L)'
;MSTRRPLPAALVVLALTACSIQPDTAPREIPQGDRGLLDPVTPEGGEAAGSTRVYLVTDSGGERRLRAVQRGVDATPSAALEELFKGANDQEDEAGLGTTIPDGLQLLSSRSVAGTLQVDVSEEILDVPGPALILAVAEIVFTASELDGVREVRLKVNGENLPWPDGQGELQSRTLTVYDYPGLAESSQPPYPAIPSSLSTV
;
A
#
# COMPACT_ATOMS: atom_id res chain seq x y z
N MET A 1 27.35 -14.44 -82.69
CA MET A 1 25.96 -14.01 -82.59
C MET A 1 25.37 -14.68 -81.37
N SER A 2 25.29 -13.96 -80.25
CA SER A 2 24.86 -14.52 -79.00
C SER A 2 23.67 -13.64 -78.48
N THR A 3 22.50 -14.24 -78.57
CA THR A 3 21.22 -13.62 -78.14
C THR A 3 21.00 -13.83 -76.68
N ARG A 4 21.14 -12.72 -75.92
CA ARG A 4 20.75 -12.67 -74.51
C ARG A 4 19.27 -12.43 -74.38
N ARG A 5 18.56 -13.38 -73.75
CA ARG A 5 17.14 -13.22 -73.36
C ARG A 5 17.08 -12.51 -72.01
N PRO A 6 16.18 -11.51 -71.84
CA PRO A 6 15.97 -10.90 -70.51
C PRO A 6 14.98 -11.76 -69.72
N LEU A 7 15.31 -12.07 -68.44
CA LEU A 7 14.42 -12.61 -67.45
C LEU A 7 13.46 -11.50 -66.95
N PRO A 8 12.19 -11.75 -66.78
CA PRO A 8 11.31 -10.82 -66.10
C PRO A 8 11.52 -10.94 -64.56
N ALA A 9 11.85 -9.82 -63.99
CA ALA A 9 11.89 -9.65 -62.52
C ALA A 9 10.46 -9.69 -61.96
N ALA A 10 10.09 -10.80 -61.31
CA ALA A 10 8.82 -10.90 -60.56
C ALA A 10 8.98 -10.08 -59.25
N LEU A 11 8.31 -8.92 -59.23
CA LEU A 11 8.18 -8.07 -58.04
C LEU A 11 7.20 -8.72 -57.07
N VAL A 12 7.69 -9.37 -56.03
CA VAL A 12 6.90 -9.88 -54.91
C VAL A 12 6.59 -8.71 -53.97
N VAL A 13 5.38 -8.15 -54.09
CA VAL A 13 4.86 -7.16 -53.14
C VAL A 13 4.36 -7.90 -51.91
N LEU A 14 5.14 -7.93 -50.84
CA LEU A 14 4.72 -8.43 -49.54
C LEU A 14 3.81 -7.38 -48.89
N ALA A 15 2.51 -7.59 -48.92
CA ALA A 15 1.54 -6.78 -48.20
C ALA A 15 1.66 -7.05 -46.70
N LEU A 16 2.35 -6.16 -45.98
CA LEU A 16 2.34 -6.07 -44.53
C LEU A 16 0.96 -5.59 -44.08
N THR A 17 0.07 -6.51 -43.73
CA THR A 17 -1.15 -6.19 -43.00
C THR A 17 -0.77 -5.81 -41.58
N ALA A 18 -0.38 -4.57 -41.35
CA ALA A 18 -0.31 -4.00 -40.01
C ALA A 18 -1.74 -3.94 -39.46
N CYS A 19 -2.02 -4.71 -38.39
CA CYS A 19 -3.21 -4.50 -37.58
C CYS A 19 -3.10 -3.10 -36.97
N SER A 20 -3.67 -2.11 -37.64
CA SER A 20 -3.79 -0.78 -37.08
C SER A 20 -4.92 -0.81 -36.06
N ILE A 21 -4.57 -0.79 -34.78
CA ILE A 21 -5.49 -0.43 -33.70
C ILE A 21 -5.84 1.03 -33.96
N GLN A 22 -7.06 1.31 -34.41
CA GLN A 22 -7.53 2.67 -34.58
C GLN A 22 -7.64 3.30 -33.19
N PRO A 23 -6.98 4.44 -32.94
CA PRO A 23 -7.21 5.17 -31.71
C PRO A 23 -8.65 5.64 -31.65
N ASP A 24 -9.32 5.37 -30.54
CA ASP A 24 -10.66 5.91 -30.32
C ASP A 24 -10.60 7.45 -30.31
N THR A 25 -11.45 8.07 -31.13
CA THR A 25 -11.49 9.53 -31.26
C THR A 25 -12.27 10.22 -30.13
N ALA A 26 -12.90 9.45 -29.24
CA ALA A 26 -13.57 9.93 -28.05
C ALA A 26 -13.58 8.84 -26.96
N PRO A 27 -13.55 9.23 -25.68
CA PRO A 27 -13.76 8.28 -24.58
C PRO A 27 -15.11 7.58 -24.73
N ARG A 28 -15.13 6.26 -24.67
CA ARG A 28 -16.39 5.50 -24.62
C ARG A 28 -16.89 5.47 -23.19
N GLU A 29 -18.17 5.76 -23.01
CA GLU A 29 -18.82 5.48 -21.74
C GLU A 29 -18.92 3.95 -21.57
N ILE A 30 -18.37 3.46 -20.45
CA ILE A 30 -18.52 2.06 -20.05
C ILE A 30 -19.94 1.91 -19.50
N PRO A 31 -20.77 1.01 -20.04
CA PRO A 31 -22.11 0.75 -19.51
C PRO A 31 -22.04 0.42 -18.02
N GLN A 32 -23.02 0.88 -17.23
CA GLN A 32 -23.03 0.68 -15.76
C GLN A 32 -22.95 -0.81 -15.38
N GLY A 33 -23.48 -1.71 -16.18
CA GLY A 33 -23.39 -3.16 -15.94
C GLY A 33 -21.98 -3.74 -16.06
N ASP A 34 -21.09 -3.07 -16.80
CA ASP A 34 -19.71 -3.53 -17.01
C ASP A 34 -18.71 -2.86 -16.04
N ARG A 35 -19.19 -1.90 -15.25
CA ARG A 35 -18.37 -1.19 -14.25
C ARG A 35 -18.14 -1.98 -12.97
N GLY A 36 -18.93 -3.00 -12.70
CA GLY A 36 -18.91 -3.79 -11.46
C GLY A 36 -17.56 -4.46 -11.12
N LEU A 37 -16.62 -4.52 -12.09
CA LEU A 37 -15.25 -4.97 -11.86
C LEU A 37 -14.26 -3.81 -11.60
N LEU A 38 -14.70 -2.57 -11.83
CA LEU A 38 -13.87 -1.36 -11.68
C LEU A 38 -14.38 -0.45 -10.56
N ASP A 39 -15.61 -0.67 -10.10
CA ASP A 39 -16.07 0.01 -8.90
C ASP A 39 -15.29 -0.56 -7.70
N PRO A 40 -14.58 0.29 -6.93
CA PRO A 40 -14.09 -0.16 -5.65
C PRO A 40 -15.29 -0.72 -4.90
N VAL A 41 -15.15 -1.93 -4.35
CA VAL A 41 -16.15 -2.48 -3.45
C VAL A 41 -16.26 -1.48 -2.30
N THR A 42 -17.21 -0.56 -2.40
CA THR A 42 -17.57 0.32 -1.31
C THR A 42 -18.26 -0.58 -0.28
N PRO A 43 -17.69 -0.78 0.91
CA PRO A 43 -18.43 -1.45 1.96
C PRO A 43 -19.73 -0.65 2.15
N GLU A 44 -20.88 -1.33 2.22
CA GLU A 44 -22.17 -0.71 2.54
C GLU A 44 -22.12 -0.14 3.97
N GLY A 45 -21.62 1.08 4.06
CA GLY A 45 -21.53 1.88 5.25
C GLY A 45 -21.10 3.25 4.80
N GLY A 46 -22.04 4.18 4.68
CA GLY A 46 -21.99 5.48 4.03
C GLY A 46 -20.62 6.13 3.97
N GLU A 47 -20.35 6.78 2.83
CA GLU A 47 -19.20 7.67 2.66
C GLU A 47 -19.19 8.69 3.81
N ALA A 48 -18.39 8.41 4.83
CA ALA A 48 -18.07 9.41 5.83
C ALA A 48 -17.18 10.45 5.15
N ALA A 49 -17.63 11.69 5.10
CA ALA A 49 -16.78 12.82 4.75
C ALA A 49 -15.51 12.75 5.62
N GLY A 50 -14.35 12.57 4.97
CA GLY A 50 -13.08 12.36 5.64
C GLY A 50 -12.82 10.88 5.96
N SER A 51 -12.48 10.05 4.97
CA SER A 51 -12.02 8.69 5.24
C SER A 51 -10.49 8.65 5.22
N THR A 52 -9.92 8.34 6.38
CA THR A 52 -8.48 8.10 6.52
C THR A 52 -8.22 6.60 6.64
N ARG A 53 -7.13 6.12 6.08
CA ARG A 53 -6.68 4.73 6.29
C ARG A 53 -5.76 4.67 7.49
N VAL A 54 -6.01 3.71 8.36
CA VAL A 54 -5.08 3.28 9.41
C VAL A 54 -4.65 1.84 9.14
N TYR A 55 -3.46 1.48 9.58
CA TYR A 55 -2.94 0.14 9.39
C TYR A 55 -2.97 -0.63 10.70
N LEU A 56 -3.62 -1.78 10.69
CA LEU A 56 -3.74 -2.68 11.83
C LEU A 56 -3.06 -4.01 11.52
N VAL A 57 -2.65 -4.72 12.55
CA VAL A 57 -2.02 -6.03 12.43
C VAL A 57 -3.07 -7.11 12.18
N THR A 58 -2.79 -8.00 11.25
CA THR A 58 -3.55 -9.23 11.00
C THR A 58 -2.61 -10.43 11.00
N ASP A 59 -3.12 -11.59 11.37
CA ASP A 59 -2.41 -12.86 11.19
C ASP A 59 -2.86 -13.49 9.87
N SER A 60 -1.97 -13.56 8.91
CA SER A 60 -2.24 -14.12 7.60
C SER A 60 -1.32 -15.33 7.36
N GLY A 61 -1.87 -16.53 7.59
CA GLY A 61 -1.13 -17.78 7.39
C GLY A 61 0.03 -18.01 8.34
N GLY A 62 -0.06 -17.48 9.57
CA GLY A 62 0.99 -17.57 10.59
C GLY A 62 2.06 -16.46 10.50
N GLU A 63 1.90 -15.55 9.58
CA GLU A 63 2.72 -14.33 9.48
C GLU A 63 1.89 -13.11 9.85
N ARG A 64 2.41 -12.29 10.75
CA ARG A 64 1.77 -11.00 11.08
C ARG A 64 2.06 -9.98 9.99
N ARG A 65 1.01 -9.38 9.48
CA ARG A 65 1.06 -8.36 8.43
C ARG A 65 0.19 -7.17 8.79
N LEU A 66 0.34 -6.09 8.05
CA LEU A 66 -0.47 -4.89 8.20
C LEU A 66 -1.57 -4.87 7.14
N ARG A 67 -2.79 -4.62 7.58
CA ARG A 67 -3.96 -4.41 6.72
C ARG A 67 -4.48 -3.00 6.90
N ALA A 68 -4.72 -2.32 5.77
CA ALA A 68 -5.36 -1.02 5.76
C ALA A 68 -6.84 -1.14 6.07
N VAL A 69 -7.34 -0.35 7.01
CA VAL A 69 -8.75 -0.20 7.33
C VAL A 69 -9.15 1.26 7.22
N GLN A 70 -10.40 1.53 6.83
CA GLN A 70 -10.90 2.89 6.71
C GLN A 70 -11.52 3.38 8.00
N ARG A 71 -11.20 4.61 8.38
CA ARG A 71 -11.74 5.32 9.54
C ARG A 71 -12.42 6.61 9.11
N GLY A 72 -13.59 6.88 9.67
CA GLY A 72 -14.36 8.09 9.40
C GLY A 72 -13.82 9.33 10.13
N VAL A 73 -12.53 9.62 9.98
CA VAL A 73 -11.87 10.78 10.60
C VAL A 73 -11.22 11.64 9.53
N ASP A 74 -10.95 12.89 9.87
CA ASP A 74 -10.27 13.83 8.97
C ASP A 74 -8.87 13.32 8.57
N ALA A 75 -8.50 13.53 7.32
CA ALA A 75 -7.18 13.17 6.80
C ALA A 75 -6.09 14.15 7.28
N THR A 76 -6.00 14.33 8.60
CA THR A 76 -4.96 15.11 9.27
C THR A 76 -4.02 14.20 10.04
N PRO A 77 -2.74 14.56 10.20
CA PRO A 77 -1.79 13.74 10.94
C PRO A 77 -2.25 13.40 12.37
N SER A 78 -2.80 14.36 13.09
CA SER A 78 -3.27 14.12 14.45
C SER A 78 -4.46 13.16 14.47
N ALA A 79 -5.49 13.39 13.65
CA ALA A 79 -6.68 12.55 13.65
C ALA A 79 -6.38 11.11 13.22
N ALA A 80 -5.53 10.93 12.21
CA ALA A 80 -5.15 9.61 11.74
C ALA A 80 -4.37 8.81 12.79
N LEU A 81 -3.38 9.46 13.44
CA LEU A 81 -2.55 8.81 14.45
C LEU A 81 -3.30 8.56 15.76
N GLU A 82 -4.11 9.51 16.21
CA GLU A 82 -4.98 9.32 17.38
C GLU A 82 -5.98 8.18 17.16
N GLU A 83 -6.49 8.04 15.94
CA GLU A 83 -7.39 6.94 15.58
C GLU A 83 -6.66 5.60 15.53
N LEU A 84 -5.43 5.56 15.00
CA LEU A 84 -4.57 4.39 15.05
C LEU A 84 -4.32 3.95 16.50
N PHE A 85 -4.03 4.90 17.41
CA PHE A 85 -3.70 4.61 18.80
C PHE A 85 -4.90 4.08 19.62
N LYS A 86 -6.12 4.22 19.12
CA LYS A 86 -7.29 3.55 19.71
C LYS A 86 -7.32 2.03 19.44
N GLY A 87 -6.52 1.57 18.47
CA GLY A 87 -6.47 0.17 18.06
C GLY A 87 -7.66 -0.30 17.24
N ALA A 88 -7.87 -1.61 17.24
CA ALA A 88 -9.00 -2.24 16.55
C ALA A 88 -10.31 -1.97 17.30
N ASN A 89 -11.41 -1.79 16.55
CA ASN A 89 -12.74 -1.79 17.11
C ASN A 89 -13.30 -3.23 17.19
N ASP A 90 -14.46 -3.40 17.84
CA ASP A 90 -15.06 -4.72 18.07
C ASP A 90 -15.25 -5.53 16.76
N GLN A 91 -15.65 -4.89 15.65
CA GLN A 91 -15.84 -5.57 14.37
C GLN A 91 -14.51 -6.00 13.72
N GLU A 92 -13.48 -5.19 13.91
CA GLU A 92 -12.14 -5.48 13.40
C GLU A 92 -11.48 -6.59 14.23
N ASP A 93 -11.69 -6.58 15.54
CA ASP A 93 -11.24 -7.64 16.45
C ASP A 93 -11.91 -8.99 16.10
N GLU A 94 -13.22 -9.00 15.84
CA GLU A 94 -13.95 -10.17 15.34
C GLU A 94 -13.42 -10.64 13.97
N ALA A 95 -12.90 -9.72 13.16
CA ALA A 95 -12.27 -10.02 11.86
C ALA A 95 -10.79 -10.44 11.97
N GLY A 96 -10.26 -10.57 13.19
CA GLY A 96 -8.88 -10.96 13.46
C GLY A 96 -7.85 -9.85 13.20
N LEU A 97 -8.29 -8.60 13.30
CA LEU A 97 -7.40 -7.44 13.29
C LEU A 97 -7.08 -7.02 14.72
N GLY A 98 -5.86 -6.57 14.94
CA GLY A 98 -5.41 -6.06 16.22
C GLY A 98 -4.37 -4.98 16.03
N THR A 99 -3.72 -4.58 17.10
CA THR A 99 -2.62 -3.61 17.06
C THR A 99 -1.48 -4.06 17.96
N THR A 100 -0.28 -3.59 17.64
CA THR A 100 0.89 -3.68 18.55
C THR A 100 1.21 -2.35 19.21
N ILE A 101 0.42 -1.32 18.92
CA ILE A 101 0.49 -0.05 19.65
C ILE A 101 0.15 -0.32 21.11
N PRO A 102 1.01 0.09 22.06
CA PRO A 102 0.74 -0.16 23.48
C PRO A 102 -0.44 0.67 23.99
N ASP A 103 -1.19 0.08 24.91
CA ASP A 103 -2.26 0.80 25.60
C ASP A 103 -1.72 2.05 26.29
N GLY A 104 -2.44 3.17 26.14
CA GLY A 104 -2.08 4.43 26.75
C GLY A 104 -1.06 5.26 25.99
N LEU A 105 -0.55 4.77 24.84
CA LEU A 105 0.30 5.59 23.97
C LEU A 105 -0.40 6.90 23.58
N GLN A 106 0.28 8.02 23.77
CA GLN A 106 -0.25 9.35 23.50
C GLN A 106 0.51 10.00 22.35
N LEU A 107 -0.22 10.67 21.47
CA LEU A 107 0.36 11.58 20.50
C LEU A 107 0.65 12.92 21.20
N LEU A 108 1.91 13.25 21.40
CA LEU A 108 2.32 14.52 22.00
C LEU A 108 2.33 15.66 20.98
N SER A 109 2.78 15.37 19.77
CA SER A 109 2.68 16.30 18.65
C SER A 109 2.82 15.60 17.30
N SER A 110 2.23 16.22 16.25
CA SER A 110 2.46 15.82 14.86
C SER A 110 2.66 17.07 14.00
N ARG A 111 3.73 17.09 13.20
CA ARG A 111 4.07 18.24 12.37
C ARG A 111 4.67 17.82 11.04
N SER A 112 4.08 18.25 9.93
CA SER A 112 4.61 18.03 8.60
C SER A 112 5.53 19.18 8.17
N VAL A 113 6.75 18.84 7.72
CA VAL A 113 7.74 19.80 7.21
C VAL A 113 8.42 19.21 5.99
N ALA A 114 8.25 19.83 4.84
CA ALA A 114 8.90 19.45 3.57
C ALA A 114 8.73 17.97 3.17
N GLY A 115 7.60 17.36 3.52
CA GLY A 115 7.29 15.95 3.22
C GLY A 115 7.71 14.96 4.30
N THR A 116 8.35 15.43 5.37
CA THR A 116 8.63 14.64 6.57
C THR A 116 7.55 14.91 7.61
N LEU A 117 6.84 13.89 8.06
CA LEU A 117 5.99 13.99 9.24
C LEU A 117 6.80 13.69 10.50
N GLN A 118 6.94 14.68 11.36
CA GLN A 118 7.48 14.48 12.69
C GLN A 118 6.35 14.08 13.62
N VAL A 119 6.46 12.90 14.21
CA VAL A 119 5.53 12.33 15.17
C VAL A 119 6.22 12.21 16.51
N ASP A 120 5.69 12.83 17.52
CA ASP A 120 6.21 12.76 18.89
C ASP A 120 5.19 12.04 19.76
N VAL A 121 5.61 10.96 20.39
CA VAL A 121 4.77 10.11 21.22
C VAL A 121 5.30 10.01 22.65
N SER A 122 4.49 9.53 23.54
CA SER A 122 4.86 9.25 24.92
C SER A 122 5.71 7.98 25.04
N GLU A 123 6.25 7.72 26.21
CA GLU A 123 7.30 6.71 26.44
C GLU A 123 6.80 5.26 26.41
N GLU A 124 5.49 5.02 26.44
CA GLU A 124 4.91 3.67 26.45
C GLU A 124 5.35 2.84 25.24
N ILE A 125 5.69 3.48 24.12
CA ILE A 125 6.19 2.78 22.92
C ILE A 125 7.51 2.01 23.22
N LEU A 126 8.29 2.46 24.20
CA LEU A 126 9.57 1.84 24.55
C LEU A 126 9.40 0.53 25.34
N ASP A 127 8.23 0.29 25.92
CA ASP A 127 7.91 -0.94 26.64
C ASP A 127 7.52 -2.09 25.68
N VAL A 128 7.34 -1.80 24.38
CA VAL A 128 6.98 -2.79 23.39
C VAL A 128 8.18 -3.69 23.05
N PRO A 129 8.07 -5.02 23.22
CA PRO A 129 9.22 -5.91 23.00
C PRO A 129 9.55 -6.11 21.52
N GLY A 130 10.82 -6.17 21.20
CA GLY A 130 11.49 -6.50 19.94
C GLY A 130 10.62 -6.64 18.68
N PRO A 131 10.13 -7.85 18.34
CA PRO A 131 9.36 -8.03 17.10
C PRO A 131 8.02 -7.28 17.06
N ALA A 132 7.41 -7.02 18.21
CA ALA A 132 6.19 -6.21 18.29
C ALA A 132 6.48 -4.74 18.06
N LEU A 133 7.66 -4.24 18.48
CA LEU A 133 8.08 -2.86 18.22
C LEU A 133 8.24 -2.58 16.72
N ILE A 134 8.75 -3.56 15.95
CA ILE A 134 8.83 -3.44 14.48
C ILE A 134 7.44 -3.19 13.89
N LEU A 135 6.45 -3.96 14.34
CA LEU A 135 5.06 -3.81 13.86
C LEU A 135 4.46 -2.48 14.32
N ALA A 136 4.63 -2.10 15.59
CA ALA A 136 4.11 -0.83 16.11
C ALA A 136 4.66 0.39 15.35
N VAL A 137 5.97 0.40 15.09
CA VAL A 137 6.58 1.47 14.29
C VAL A 137 6.08 1.43 12.85
N ALA A 138 5.93 0.25 12.27
CA ALA A 138 5.39 0.09 10.92
C ALA A 138 3.91 0.54 10.84
N GLU A 139 3.05 0.23 11.81
CA GLU A 139 1.66 0.74 11.87
C GLU A 139 1.64 2.28 11.80
N ILE A 140 2.51 2.94 12.56
CA ILE A 140 2.65 4.41 12.54
C ILE A 140 3.13 4.91 11.18
N VAL A 141 4.19 4.29 10.62
CA VAL A 141 4.80 4.72 9.35
C VAL A 141 3.82 4.54 8.18
N PHE A 142 3.16 3.40 8.08
CA PHE A 142 2.19 3.14 7.01
C PHE A 142 0.97 4.06 7.11
N THR A 143 0.40 4.24 8.31
CA THR A 143 -0.72 5.16 8.54
C THR A 143 -0.35 6.60 8.19
N ALA A 144 0.81 7.06 8.62
CA ALA A 144 1.30 8.40 8.30
C ALA A 144 1.52 8.61 6.80
N SER A 145 1.97 7.57 6.09
CA SER A 145 2.27 7.64 4.65
C SER A 145 1.02 7.69 3.76
N GLU A 146 -0.17 7.40 4.29
CA GLU A 146 -1.44 7.60 3.58
C GLU A 146 -1.86 9.08 3.51
N LEU A 147 -1.23 9.94 4.31
CA LEU A 147 -1.57 11.35 4.35
C LEU A 147 -0.91 12.12 3.20
N ASP A 148 -1.67 13.02 2.60
CA ASP A 148 -1.20 13.82 1.48
C ASP A 148 0.08 14.59 1.81
N GLY A 149 1.08 14.43 0.94
CA GLY A 149 2.37 15.12 1.05
C GLY A 149 3.35 14.53 2.07
N VAL A 150 2.99 13.45 2.78
CA VAL A 150 3.92 12.71 3.64
C VAL A 150 4.68 11.67 2.82
N ARG A 151 5.99 11.73 2.85
CA ARG A 151 6.89 10.79 2.17
C ARG A 151 7.73 9.98 3.13
N GLU A 152 8.00 10.54 4.31
CA GLU A 152 8.83 9.93 5.34
C GLU A 152 8.37 10.39 6.73
N VAL A 153 8.68 9.59 7.72
CA VAL A 153 8.28 9.78 9.11
C VAL A 153 9.52 9.89 10.00
N ARG A 154 9.51 10.85 10.90
CA ARG A 154 10.47 10.96 12.00
C ARG A 154 9.73 10.75 13.31
N LEU A 155 9.95 9.58 13.91
CA LEU A 155 9.34 9.24 15.18
C LEU A 155 10.26 9.68 16.34
N LYS A 156 9.65 10.32 17.34
CA LYS A 156 10.30 10.83 18.55
C LYS A 156 9.56 10.30 19.78
N VAL A 157 10.25 10.29 20.90
CA VAL A 157 9.66 10.01 22.21
C VAL A 157 9.99 11.16 23.15
N ASN A 158 8.96 11.79 23.72
CA ASN A 158 9.10 12.93 24.62
C ASN A 158 10.04 14.03 24.05
N GLY A 159 9.94 14.28 22.72
CA GLY A 159 10.76 15.25 22.00
C GLY A 159 12.14 14.76 21.58
N GLU A 160 12.58 13.58 22.01
CA GLU A 160 13.91 13.02 21.70
C GLU A 160 13.89 12.17 20.43
N ASN A 161 14.92 12.31 19.60
CA ASN A 161 15.13 11.43 18.45
C ASN A 161 15.82 10.15 18.91
N LEU A 162 15.14 9.02 18.78
CA LEU A 162 15.69 7.70 19.06
C LEU A 162 15.86 6.91 17.75
N PRO A 163 16.79 5.93 17.71
CA PRO A 163 16.87 4.99 16.62
C PRO A 163 15.69 3.99 16.67
N TRP A 164 15.09 3.69 15.52
CA TRP A 164 13.95 2.82 15.40
C TRP A 164 14.24 1.61 14.52
N PRO A 165 13.69 0.44 14.83
CA PRO A 165 13.92 -0.75 14.01
C PRO A 165 13.22 -0.64 12.64
N ASP A 166 13.90 -1.09 11.61
CA ASP A 166 13.31 -1.39 10.31
C ASP A 166 12.67 -2.80 10.30
N GLY A 167 12.18 -3.25 9.13
CA GLY A 167 11.53 -4.55 8.99
C GLY A 167 12.45 -5.76 9.24
N GLN A 168 13.76 -5.59 9.26
CA GLN A 168 14.75 -6.59 9.64
C GLN A 168 15.17 -6.48 11.10
N GLY A 169 14.70 -5.47 11.82
CA GLY A 169 15.07 -5.18 13.20
C GLY A 169 16.38 -4.38 13.35
N GLU A 170 16.93 -3.85 12.27
CA GLU A 170 18.10 -2.99 12.32
C GLU A 170 17.71 -1.56 12.72
N LEU A 171 18.44 -0.99 13.68
CA LEU A 171 18.14 0.34 14.21
C LEU A 171 18.54 1.45 13.24
N GLN A 172 17.60 2.27 12.85
CA GLN A 172 17.75 3.40 11.93
C GLN A 172 17.64 4.73 12.70
N SER A 173 18.64 5.60 12.56
CA SER A 173 18.60 6.98 13.13
C SER A 173 18.08 8.03 12.13
N ARG A 174 17.77 7.62 10.90
CA ARG A 174 17.19 8.47 9.86
C ARG A 174 15.66 8.48 9.94
N THR A 175 15.02 9.22 9.06
CA THR A 175 13.58 9.11 8.81
C THR A 175 13.23 7.73 8.24
N LEU A 176 12.03 7.26 8.54
CA LEU A 176 11.50 5.98 8.13
C LEU A 176 10.50 6.15 6.98
N THR A 177 10.41 5.15 6.14
CA THR A 177 9.48 5.08 5.02
C THR A 177 8.81 3.70 4.97
N VAL A 178 7.75 3.56 4.20
CA VAL A 178 7.13 2.24 3.96
C VAL A 178 8.11 1.23 3.34
N TYR A 179 9.15 1.69 2.65
CA TYR A 179 10.17 0.84 2.04
C TYR A 179 11.13 0.22 3.05
N ASP A 180 11.16 0.72 4.27
CA ASP A 180 11.93 0.13 5.36
C ASP A 180 11.27 -1.15 5.92
N TYR A 181 10.01 -1.41 5.52
CA TYR A 181 9.20 -2.55 5.98
C TYR A 181 8.68 -3.39 4.80
N PRO A 182 9.56 -3.92 3.95
CA PRO A 182 9.14 -4.65 2.74
C PRO A 182 8.34 -5.90 3.10
N GLY A 183 7.20 -6.07 2.44
CA GLY A 183 6.34 -7.24 2.61
C GLY A 183 5.49 -7.24 3.88
N LEU A 184 5.59 -6.23 4.75
CA LEU A 184 4.76 -6.15 5.95
C LEU A 184 3.31 -5.81 5.63
N ALA A 185 3.04 -4.90 4.70
CA ALA A 185 1.66 -4.60 4.31
C ALA A 185 1.09 -5.67 3.38
N GLU A 186 -0.16 -6.05 3.62
CA GLU A 186 -0.90 -6.91 2.69
C GLU A 186 -1.08 -6.18 1.36
N SER A 187 -0.85 -6.91 0.26
CA SER A 187 -1.14 -6.39 -1.07
C SER A 187 -2.65 -6.34 -1.27
N SER A 188 -3.17 -5.19 -1.70
CA SER A 188 -4.57 -5.09 -2.15
C SER A 188 -4.82 -5.74 -3.51
N GLN A 189 -3.78 -6.25 -4.16
CA GLN A 189 -3.93 -6.97 -5.42
C GLN A 189 -4.41 -8.40 -5.15
N PRO A 190 -5.41 -8.88 -5.87
CA PRO A 190 -5.80 -10.28 -5.79
C PRO A 190 -4.61 -11.17 -6.15
N PRO A 191 -4.44 -12.33 -5.49
CA PRO A 191 -3.38 -13.26 -5.84
C PRO A 191 -3.49 -13.62 -7.32
N TYR A 192 -2.40 -13.51 -8.05
CA TYR A 192 -2.36 -13.95 -9.44
C TYR A 192 -2.82 -15.41 -9.51
N PRO A 193 -3.69 -15.79 -10.45
CA PRO A 193 -4.04 -17.19 -10.65
C PRO A 193 -2.75 -17.99 -10.85
N ALA A 194 -2.62 -19.06 -10.10
CA ALA A 194 -1.47 -19.96 -10.23
C ALA A 194 -1.35 -20.36 -11.71
N ILE A 195 -0.17 -20.16 -12.30
CA ILE A 195 0.10 -20.64 -13.65
C ILE A 195 -0.13 -22.15 -13.61
N PRO A 196 -1.05 -22.72 -14.40
CA PRO A 196 -1.27 -24.16 -14.41
C PRO A 196 0.07 -24.82 -14.74
N SER A 197 0.55 -25.66 -13.84
CA SER A 197 1.74 -26.46 -14.09
C SER A 197 1.50 -27.21 -15.40
N SER A 198 2.36 -26.99 -16.40
CA SER A 198 2.30 -27.71 -17.66
C SER A 198 2.23 -29.21 -17.36
N LEU A 199 1.13 -29.84 -17.79
CA LEU A 199 0.95 -31.28 -17.68
C LEU A 199 2.21 -31.98 -18.16
N SER A 200 2.89 -32.67 -17.26
CA SER A 200 3.95 -33.62 -17.63
C SER A 200 3.28 -34.68 -18.51
N THR A 201 3.55 -34.62 -19.80
CA THR A 201 3.16 -35.67 -20.76
C THR A 201 3.97 -36.92 -20.42
N VAL A 202 3.32 -37.98 -20.03
CA VAL A 202 3.86 -39.35 -19.96
C VAL A 202 3.96 -39.93 -21.34
#